data_92ca94bcb873320f9fc5f4bf4a38acb2
#
_entry.id   92ca94bcb873320f9fc5f4bf4a38acb2
#
_cell.length_a   1.000
_cell.length_b   1.000
_cell.length_c   1.000
_cell.angle_alpha   90.00
_cell.angle_beta   90.00
_cell.angle_gamma   90.00
#
_symmetry.space_group_name_H-M   'P 1'
#
loop_
_entity.id
_entity.type
_entity.pdbx_description
1 polymer ?
#
loop_
_entity_poly.entity_id
_entity_poly.type
_entity_poly.pdbx_seq_one_letter_code
_entity_poly.pdbx_strand_id
1 'polypeptide(L)'
;MVTTMARTVFALLALAVTAMPAAAQIDQGRLTGIVSDSQGATLPGVTVTAQSPALIGVQTTNTEVDGRYRFPALPPGRYTLTFELSGFQTTRRENIVLALGQILNVDIALPVATLQETVTVTAESPVVDVTSTKIGSEFGSEKLAAIPSATDIWATLGQAPGVRMLGFDVGGSHKSQQTGYESFGVRNQNRVVTDGVDTTEGTGGAGIYQDFFAHEEVTVSAAGGDVTMMTPGSAVFSTIKSGGNDFKTLQNLTWQDGSFVGDNIDDDTSRRGYTGQPNLIFWEGHSDIGGPVKRDRLWFYAAYNHYAVGWPIPM
;
A
#
# COMPACT_ATOMS: atom_id res chain seq x y z
N MET A 1 3.45 28.19 -40.30
CA MET A 1 3.84 27.78 -38.93
C MET A 1 2.64 27.64 -38.00
N VAL A 2 1.68 28.54 -37.96
CA VAL A 2 0.48 28.48 -37.09
C VAL A 2 -0.42 27.30 -37.41
N THR A 3 -0.61 26.94 -38.69
CA THR A 3 -1.45 25.82 -39.12
C THR A 3 -0.88 24.44 -38.78
N THR A 4 0.45 24.33 -38.69
CA THR A 4 1.11 23.07 -38.28
C THR A 4 1.00 22.86 -36.78
N MET A 5 1.15 23.91 -35.97
CA MET A 5 0.97 23.85 -34.52
C MET A 5 -0.48 23.51 -34.14
N ALA A 6 -1.47 24.07 -34.82
CA ALA A 6 -2.87 23.75 -34.58
C ALA A 6 -3.19 22.28 -34.91
N ARG A 7 -2.60 21.72 -35.96
CA ARG A 7 -2.76 20.32 -36.34
C ARG A 7 -2.09 19.37 -35.33
N THR A 8 -0.92 19.70 -34.79
CA THR A 8 -0.26 18.91 -33.76
C THR A 8 -1.00 18.97 -32.43
N VAL A 9 -1.51 20.11 -32.03
CA VAL A 9 -2.34 20.23 -30.82
C VAL A 9 -3.66 19.44 -30.96
N PHE A 10 -4.30 19.50 -32.13
CA PHE A 10 -5.52 18.73 -32.38
C PHE A 10 -5.27 17.22 -32.42
N ALA A 11 -4.13 16.78 -32.99
CA ALA A 11 -3.71 15.37 -32.98
C ALA A 11 -3.38 14.86 -31.57
N LEU A 12 -2.75 15.65 -30.73
CA LEU A 12 -2.49 15.35 -29.33
C LEU A 12 -3.77 15.30 -28.49
N LEU A 13 -4.72 16.22 -28.76
CA LEU A 13 -6.04 16.18 -28.10
C LEU A 13 -6.85 14.98 -28.54
N ALA A 14 -6.83 14.60 -29.81
CA ALA A 14 -7.48 13.41 -30.34
C ALA A 14 -6.88 12.12 -29.77
N LEU A 15 -5.55 12.08 -29.60
CA LEU A 15 -4.85 10.96 -28.97
C LEU A 15 -5.21 10.81 -27.48
N ALA A 16 -5.40 11.94 -26.78
CA ALA A 16 -5.84 11.95 -25.38
C ALA A 16 -7.29 11.47 -25.20
N VAL A 17 -8.15 11.66 -26.18
CA VAL A 17 -9.55 11.22 -26.15
C VAL A 17 -9.68 9.71 -26.46
N THR A 18 -8.74 9.13 -27.20
CA THR A 18 -8.70 7.69 -27.50
C THR A 18 -7.98 6.86 -26.43
N ALA A 19 -7.41 7.47 -25.40
CA ALA A 19 -6.95 6.76 -24.21
C ALA A 19 -8.21 6.18 -23.50
N MET A 20 -8.67 5.01 -23.99
CA MET A 20 -9.61 4.22 -23.21
C MET A 20 -8.98 4.05 -21.81
N PRO A 21 -9.76 4.20 -20.72
CA PRO A 21 -9.28 3.81 -19.42
C PRO A 21 -8.89 2.33 -19.55
N ALA A 22 -7.59 2.05 -19.58
CA ALA A 22 -7.13 0.72 -19.24
C ALA A 22 -7.67 0.53 -17.82
N ALA A 23 -8.67 -0.34 -17.67
CA ALA A 23 -9.07 -0.81 -16.37
C ALA A 23 -7.84 -1.56 -15.84
N ALA A 24 -6.94 -0.82 -15.19
CA ALA A 24 -5.89 -1.41 -14.40
C ALA A 24 -6.62 -2.35 -13.45
N GLN A 25 -6.32 -3.64 -13.52
CA GLN A 25 -6.79 -4.58 -12.53
C GLN A 25 -6.09 -4.15 -11.23
N ILE A 26 -6.75 -3.26 -10.51
CA ILE A 26 -6.35 -2.92 -9.16
C ILE A 26 -6.48 -4.24 -8.41
N ASP A 27 -5.40 -4.73 -7.84
CA ASP A 27 -5.46 -5.87 -6.93
C ASP A 27 -6.29 -5.43 -5.73
N GLN A 28 -7.57 -5.68 -5.83
CA GLN A 28 -8.56 -5.29 -4.84
C GLN A 28 -8.53 -6.33 -3.72
N GLY A 29 -8.72 -5.90 -2.49
CA GLY A 29 -8.96 -6.80 -1.39
C GLY A 29 -10.33 -7.46 -1.51
N ARG A 30 -10.54 -8.52 -0.76
CA ARG A 30 -11.81 -9.24 -0.68
C ARG A 30 -12.23 -9.36 0.77
N LEU A 31 -13.48 -9.02 1.05
CA LEU A 31 -14.11 -9.29 2.34
C LEU A 31 -15.10 -10.45 2.20
N THR A 32 -15.04 -11.38 3.12
CA THR A 32 -15.97 -12.50 3.22
C THR A 32 -16.25 -12.78 4.69
N GLY A 33 -17.25 -13.58 4.98
CA GLY A 33 -17.54 -14.03 6.34
C GLY A 33 -18.85 -14.77 6.42
N ILE A 34 -19.13 -15.30 7.62
CA ILE A 34 -20.37 -15.99 7.96
C ILE A 34 -21.12 -15.16 9.00
N VAL A 35 -22.41 -14.98 8.77
CA VAL A 35 -23.31 -14.39 9.77
C VAL A 35 -24.10 -15.50 10.42
N SER A 36 -24.06 -15.54 11.75
CA SER A 36 -24.78 -16.51 12.59
C SER A 36 -25.63 -15.80 13.65
N ASP A 37 -26.51 -16.53 14.29
CA ASP A 37 -27.16 -16.09 15.52
C ASP A 37 -26.29 -16.35 16.76
N SER A 38 -26.76 -15.96 17.92
CA SER A 38 -26.06 -16.16 19.19
C SER A 38 -25.91 -17.65 19.59
N GLN A 39 -26.58 -18.57 18.90
CA GLN A 39 -26.50 -20.01 19.10
C GLN A 39 -25.64 -20.72 18.05
N GLY A 40 -25.10 -19.97 17.08
CA GLY A 40 -24.24 -20.47 16.02
C GLY A 40 -24.99 -20.95 14.78
N ALA A 41 -26.33 -20.77 14.71
CA ALA A 41 -27.06 -21.08 13.48
C ALA A 41 -26.82 -19.98 12.42
N THR A 42 -26.53 -20.39 11.19
CA THR A 42 -26.26 -19.46 10.09
C THR A 42 -27.50 -18.68 9.68
N LEU A 43 -27.36 -17.40 9.37
CA LEU A 43 -28.43 -16.49 9.04
C LEU A 43 -28.41 -16.10 7.56
N PRO A 44 -29.30 -16.64 6.73
CA PRO A 44 -29.48 -16.20 5.35
C PRO A 44 -30.25 -14.88 5.27
N GLY A 45 -29.99 -14.12 4.17
CA GLY A 45 -30.75 -12.90 3.87
C GLY A 45 -30.37 -11.67 4.70
N VAL A 46 -29.29 -11.74 5.49
CA VAL A 46 -28.75 -10.57 6.20
C VAL A 46 -28.21 -9.58 5.19
N THR A 47 -28.65 -8.34 5.26
CA THR A 47 -28.10 -7.25 4.47
C THR A 47 -26.78 -6.79 5.11
N VAL A 48 -25.69 -6.87 4.35
CA VAL A 48 -24.35 -6.44 4.77
C VAL A 48 -23.96 -5.23 3.95
N THR A 49 -23.72 -4.10 4.63
CA THR A 49 -23.32 -2.84 4.00
C THR A 49 -21.87 -2.51 4.38
N ALA A 50 -21.02 -2.32 3.38
CA ALA A 50 -19.63 -1.91 3.54
C ALA A 50 -19.49 -0.41 3.22
N GLN A 51 -18.86 0.33 4.16
CA GLN A 51 -18.54 1.75 4.03
C GLN A 51 -17.06 1.97 4.24
N SER A 52 -16.45 2.84 3.43
CA SER A 52 -15.04 3.24 3.57
C SER A 52 -14.83 4.60 2.92
N PRO A 53 -13.90 5.44 3.42
CA PRO A 53 -13.43 6.62 2.69
C PRO A 53 -12.81 6.28 1.31
N ALA A 54 -12.33 5.05 1.14
CA ALA A 54 -11.77 4.54 -0.13
C ALA A 54 -12.85 4.11 -1.14
N LEU A 55 -14.12 4.01 -0.72
CA LEU A 55 -15.25 3.68 -1.59
C LEU A 55 -15.96 4.94 -2.09
N ILE A 56 -16.38 4.89 -3.34
CA ILE A 56 -17.36 5.85 -3.89
C ILE A 56 -18.75 5.35 -3.48
N GLY A 57 -19.30 5.92 -2.40
CA GLY A 57 -20.59 5.49 -1.85
C GLY A 57 -20.46 4.28 -0.92
N VAL A 58 -21.45 3.39 -0.94
CA VAL A 58 -21.51 2.18 -0.13
C VAL A 58 -21.67 0.96 -1.03
N GLN A 59 -21.12 -0.17 -0.62
CA GLN A 59 -21.40 -1.44 -1.26
C GLN A 59 -22.27 -2.31 -0.34
N THR A 60 -23.25 -2.98 -0.92
CA THR A 60 -24.18 -3.82 -0.17
C THR A 60 -24.25 -5.21 -0.80
N THR A 61 -24.29 -6.24 0.03
CA THR A 61 -24.53 -7.64 -0.36
C THR A 61 -25.45 -8.30 0.66
N ASN A 62 -26.03 -9.45 0.29
CA ASN A 62 -26.83 -10.25 1.22
C ASN A 62 -26.16 -11.58 1.49
N THR A 63 -26.40 -12.14 2.69
CA THR A 63 -25.93 -13.48 3.00
C THR A 63 -26.70 -14.54 2.20
N GLU A 64 -25.95 -15.54 1.74
CA GLU A 64 -26.46 -16.71 1.03
C GLU A 64 -27.15 -17.69 2.00
N VAL A 65 -27.63 -18.83 1.49
CA VAL A 65 -28.37 -19.84 2.27
C VAL A 65 -27.50 -20.41 3.42
N ASP A 66 -26.20 -20.47 3.26
CA ASP A 66 -25.23 -20.92 4.26
C ASP A 66 -24.74 -19.81 5.22
N GLY A 67 -25.40 -18.62 5.16
CA GLY A 67 -25.05 -17.46 5.97
C GLY A 67 -23.80 -16.72 5.51
N ARG A 68 -23.21 -17.10 4.37
CA ARG A 68 -22.01 -16.44 3.85
C ARG A 68 -22.34 -15.15 3.12
N TYR A 69 -21.49 -14.16 3.30
CA TYR A 69 -21.48 -12.96 2.48
C TYR A 69 -20.12 -12.75 1.82
N ARG A 70 -20.09 -12.01 0.72
CA ARG A 70 -18.87 -11.75 -0.02
C ARG A 70 -18.91 -10.41 -0.73
N PHE A 71 -17.83 -9.63 -0.54
CA PHE A 71 -17.49 -8.50 -1.38
C PHE A 71 -16.27 -8.91 -2.23
N PRO A 72 -16.45 -9.17 -3.52
CA PRO A 72 -15.42 -9.80 -4.36
C PRO A 72 -14.25 -8.86 -4.68
N ALA A 73 -14.47 -7.55 -4.58
CA ALA A 73 -13.53 -6.54 -5.01
C ALA A 73 -13.77 -5.24 -4.25
N LEU A 74 -12.88 -4.92 -3.33
CA LEU A 74 -12.91 -3.69 -2.54
C LEU A 74 -11.53 -3.02 -2.59
N PRO A 75 -11.45 -1.68 -2.79
CA PRO A 75 -10.20 -0.95 -2.63
C PRO A 75 -9.56 -1.19 -1.26
N PRO A 76 -8.23 -1.18 -1.13
CA PRO A 76 -7.59 -1.22 0.17
C PRO A 76 -8.01 0.00 1.00
N GLY A 77 -8.16 -0.20 2.31
CA GLY A 77 -8.57 0.88 3.19
C GLY A 77 -9.25 0.40 4.47
N ARG A 78 -9.72 1.36 5.26
CA ARG A 78 -10.43 1.09 6.52
C ARG A 78 -11.93 1.03 6.26
N TYR A 79 -12.55 -0.06 6.68
CA TYR A 79 -13.96 -0.37 6.45
C TYR A 79 -14.77 -0.40 7.72
N THR A 80 -16.04 -0.04 7.59
CA THR A 80 -17.11 -0.29 8.54
C THR A 80 -18.14 -1.19 7.88
N LEU A 81 -18.46 -2.33 8.49
CA LEU A 81 -19.52 -3.23 8.07
C LEU A 81 -20.74 -3.05 8.98
N THR A 82 -21.92 -2.95 8.37
CA THR A 82 -23.20 -2.92 9.07
C THR A 82 -24.02 -4.12 8.62
N PHE A 83 -24.57 -4.86 9.58
CA PHE A 83 -25.35 -6.07 9.38
C PHE A 83 -26.77 -5.87 9.86
N GLU A 84 -27.74 -6.11 8.98
CA GLU A 84 -29.16 -5.85 9.25
C GLU A 84 -30.03 -7.05 8.82
N LEU A 85 -30.87 -7.53 9.74
CA LEU A 85 -31.88 -8.54 9.47
C LEU A 85 -33.10 -8.28 10.34
N SER A 86 -34.30 -8.38 9.76
CA SER A 86 -35.53 -8.21 10.52
C SER A 86 -35.64 -9.25 11.67
N GLY A 87 -35.91 -8.78 12.87
CA GLY A 87 -35.95 -9.62 14.08
C GLY A 87 -34.62 -9.78 14.80
N PHE A 88 -33.55 -9.22 14.24
CA PHE A 88 -32.22 -9.21 14.87
C PHE A 88 -31.78 -7.77 15.15
N GLN A 89 -30.83 -7.64 16.05
CA GLN A 89 -30.25 -6.36 16.39
C GLN A 89 -29.25 -5.94 15.32
N THR A 90 -29.37 -4.70 14.80
CA THR A 90 -28.39 -4.14 13.87
C THR A 90 -27.02 -4.11 14.53
N THR A 91 -26.06 -4.78 13.91
CA THR A 91 -24.69 -4.85 14.43
C THR A 91 -23.75 -4.15 13.48
N ARG A 92 -22.87 -3.31 14.03
CA ARG A 92 -21.88 -2.55 13.28
C ARG A 92 -20.47 -2.92 13.75
N ARG A 93 -19.60 -3.25 12.80
CA ARG A 93 -18.20 -3.53 13.07
C ARG A 93 -17.33 -2.50 12.37
N GLU A 94 -16.56 -1.78 13.15
CA GLU A 94 -15.71 -0.68 12.70
C GLU A 94 -14.23 -1.10 12.67
N ASN A 95 -13.40 -0.26 12.07
CA ASN A 95 -11.93 -0.40 12.03
C ASN A 95 -11.43 -1.68 11.36
N ILE A 96 -12.15 -2.18 10.37
CA ILE A 96 -11.69 -3.32 9.56
C ILE A 96 -10.70 -2.80 8.53
N VAL A 97 -9.43 -3.15 8.68
CA VAL A 97 -8.38 -2.76 7.72
C VAL A 97 -8.29 -3.84 6.65
N LEU A 98 -8.51 -3.45 5.40
CA LEU A 98 -8.40 -4.33 4.24
C LEU A 98 -7.19 -3.90 3.42
N ALA A 99 -6.19 -4.75 3.34
CA ALA A 99 -4.99 -4.52 2.56
C ALA A 99 -5.16 -4.93 1.09
N LEU A 100 -4.26 -4.44 0.25
CA LEU A 100 -4.21 -4.77 -1.16
C LEU A 100 -4.02 -6.29 -1.36
N GLY A 101 -4.86 -6.91 -2.21
CA GLY A 101 -4.80 -8.34 -2.49
C GLY A 101 -5.16 -9.25 -1.30
N GLN A 102 -5.58 -8.67 -0.17
CA GLN A 102 -5.96 -9.43 1.03
C GLN A 102 -7.34 -10.06 0.88
N ILE A 103 -7.48 -11.29 1.37
CA ILE A 103 -8.78 -11.93 1.60
C ILE A 103 -9.01 -11.93 3.10
N LEU A 104 -9.94 -11.11 3.57
CA LEU A 104 -10.23 -10.95 4.97
C LEU A 104 -11.54 -11.63 5.31
N ASN A 105 -11.52 -12.53 6.32
CA ASN A 105 -12.70 -13.19 6.84
C ASN A 105 -13.19 -12.46 8.10
N VAL A 106 -14.45 -12.00 8.08
CA VAL A 106 -15.08 -11.28 9.20
C VAL A 106 -16.39 -11.95 9.56
N ASP A 107 -16.32 -12.90 10.47
CA ASP A 107 -17.50 -13.59 10.99
C ASP A 107 -18.18 -12.75 12.08
N ILE A 108 -19.50 -12.80 12.15
CA ILE A 108 -20.30 -12.05 13.11
C ILE A 108 -21.49 -12.86 13.62
N ALA A 109 -21.78 -12.71 14.91
CA ALA A 109 -23.02 -13.24 15.50
C ALA A 109 -24.00 -12.07 15.74
N LEU A 110 -25.23 -12.19 15.26
CA LEU A 110 -26.29 -11.21 15.46
C LEU A 110 -27.15 -11.63 16.66
N PRO A 111 -27.28 -10.77 17.68
CA PRO A 111 -28.25 -10.97 18.76
C PRO A 111 -29.69 -10.80 18.23
N VAL A 112 -30.63 -11.56 18.82
CA VAL A 112 -32.06 -11.35 18.56
C VAL A 112 -32.48 -10.00 19.15
N ALA A 113 -33.27 -9.23 18.40
CA ALA A 113 -33.74 -7.94 18.86
C ALA A 113 -34.67 -8.07 20.07
N THR A 114 -34.22 -7.60 21.22
CA THR A 114 -35.03 -7.52 22.44
C THR A 114 -35.63 -6.12 22.69
N LEU A 115 -35.02 -5.08 22.12
CA LEU A 115 -35.46 -3.67 22.02
C LEU A 115 -34.54 -2.97 21.03
N GLN A 116 -35.01 -1.96 20.31
CA GLN A 116 -34.27 -1.26 19.24
C GLN A 116 -33.04 -0.53 19.78
N GLU A 117 -31.94 -1.23 19.96
CA GLU A 117 -30.63 -0.62 20.18
C GLU A 117 -29.62 -1.15 19.12
N THR A 118 -28.89 -0.24 18.53
CA THR A 118 -27.77 -0.59 17.64
C THR A 118 -26.56 -0.91 18.50
N VAL A 119 -26.04 -2.13 18.41
CA VAL A 119 -24.79 -2.48 19.10
C VAL A 119 -23.60 -2.16 18.20
N THR A 120 -22.80 -1.20 18.62
CA THR A 120 -21.51 -0.92 17.99
C THR A 120 -20.45 -1.77 18.66
N VAL A 121 -19.92 -2.75 17.94
CA VAL A 121 -18.77 -3.53 18.38
C VAL A 121 -17.50 -2.79 17.99
N THR A 122 -16.95 -2.02 18.91
CA THR A 122 -15.69 -1.27 18.75
C THR A 122 -14.46 -2.09 19.15
N ALA A 123 -14.57 -3.40 19.27
CA ALA A 123 -13.41 -4.21 19.61
C ALA A 123 -12.40 -4.23 18.46
N GLU A 124 -11.21 -3.69 18.67
CA GLU A 124 -10.01 -4.05 17.98
C GLU A 124 -9.69 -5.54 18.24
N SER A 125 -10.46 -6.41 17.63
CA SER A 125 -9.98 -7.79 17.50
C SER A 125 -9.01 -7.77 16.33
N PRO A 126 -7.74 -8.09 16.53
CA PRO A 126 -6.87 -8.36 15.40
C PRO A 126 -7.55 -9.49 14.63
N VAL A 127 -8.02 -9.17 13.42
CA VAL A 127 -8.53 -10.20 12.51
C VAL A 127 -7.29 -10.95 12.05
N VAL A 128 -6.91 -11.97 12.78
CA VAL A 128 -5.84 -12.88 12.39
C VAL A 128 -6.41 -13.73 11.25
N ASP A 129 -5.91 -13.52 10.05
CA ASP A 129 -6.20 -14.43 8.94
C ASP A 129 -5.52 -15.78 9.22
N VAL A 130 -6.28 -16.70 9.79
CA VAL A 130 -5.83 -18.06 10.10
C VAL A 130 -5.87 -18.97 8.86
N THR A 131 -6.35 -18.48 7.72
CA THR A 131 -6.50 -19.25 6.48
C THR A 131 -5.38 -18.95 5.47
N SER A 132 -4.65 -17.85 5.66
CA SER A 132 -3.56 -17.46 4.79
C SER A 132 -2.24 -18.10 5.24
N THR A 133 -1.55 -18.71 4.29
CA THR A 133 -0.16 -19.17 4.46
C THR A 133 0.86 -18.13 4.02
N LYS A 134 0.41 -16.91 3.70
CA LYS A 134 1.28 -15.83 3.25
C LYS A 134 2.13 -15.31 4.40
N ILE A 135 3.43 -15.23 4.17
CA ILE A 135 4.37 -14.58 5.08
C ILE A 135 4.70 -13.22 4.46
N GLY A 136 4.39 -12.16 5.16
CA GLY A 136 4.61 -10.82 4.64
C GLY A 136 4.47 -9.73 5.69
N SER A 137 4.61 -8.50 5.26
CA SER A 137 4.43 -7.30 6.09
C SER A 137 3.65 -6.25 5.32
N GLU A 138 2.85 -5.51 6.05
CA GLU A 138 2.05 -4.40 5.56
C GLU A 138 2.50 -3.10 6.21
N PHE A 139 2.71 -2.09 5.40
CA PHE A 139 3.20 -0.78 5.79
C PHE A 139 2.26 0.28 5.24
N GLY A 140 1.25 0.67 6.01
CA GLY A 140 0.39 1.82 5.68
C GLY A 140 1.15 3.14 5.84
N SER A 141 0.60 4.22 5.31
CA SER A 141 1.22 5.56 5.27
C SER A 141 1.69 6.06 6.63
N GLU A 142 0.93 5.82 7.69
CA GLU A 142 1.27 6.18 9.06
C GLU A 142 2.52 5.42 9.54
N LYS A 143 2.59 4.12 9.27
CA LYS A 143 3.72 3.26 9.63
C LYS A 143 4.95 3.60 8.79
N LEU A 144 4.79 3.87 7.49
CA LEU A 144 5.88 4.33 6.61
C LEU A 144 6.50 5.64 7.12
N ALA A 145 5.68 6.56 7.61
CA ALA A 145 6.15 7.82 8.18
C ALA A 145 6.84 7.66 9.56
N ALA A 146 6.49 6.62 10.32
CA ALA A 146 7.00 6.41 11.68
C ALA A 146 8.28 5.57 11.74
N ILE A 147 8.54 4.74 10.73
CA ILE A 147 9.74 3.89 10.72
C ILE A 147 10.98 4.74 10.42
N PRO A 148 11.98 4.77 11.32
CA PRO A 148 13.22 5.49 11.09
C PRO A 148 14.12 4.71 10.09
N SER A 149 13.81 4.82 8.82
CA SER A 149 14.56 4.18 7.73
C SER A 149 14.92 5.21 6.66
N ALA A 150 15.76 4.82 5.71
CA ALA A 150 15.89 5.59 4.49
C ALA A 150 14.53 5.72 3.80
N THR A 151 14.26 6.91 3.24
CA THR A 151 12.98 7.21 2.58
C THR A 151 12.91 6.59 1.20
N ASP A 152 13.01 5.26 1.15
CA ASP A 152 12.86 4.46 -0.04
C ASP A 152 12.16 3.12 0.22
N ILE A 153 11.65 2.53 -0.84
CA ILE A 153 10.91 1.27 -0.77
C ILE A 153 11.81 0.09 -0.35
N TRP A 154 13.10 0.15 -0.66
CA TRP A 154 14.07 -0.92 -0.37
C TRP A 154 14.33 -1.03 1.13
N ALA A 155 14.46 0.11 1.81
CA ALA A 155 14.60 0.14 3.25
C ALA A 155 13.36 -0.45 3.96
N THR A 156 12.17 -0.21 3.40
CA THR A 156 10.92 -0.80 3.89
C THR A 156 10.90 -2.32 3.66
N LEU A 157 11.34 -2.78 2.48
CA LEU A 157 11.48 -4.21 2.16
C LEU A 157 12.37 -4.95 3.16
N GLY A 158 13.46 -4.34 3.58
CA GLY A 158 14.38 -4.90 4.58
C GLY A 158 13.76 -5.15 5.96
N GLN A 159 12.56 -4.57 6.23
CA GLN A 159 11.81 -4.82 7.47
C GLN A 159 10.88 -6.05 7.37
N ALA A 160 10.69 -6.60 6.17
CA ALA A 160 9.80 -7.75 5.98
C ALA A 160 10.50 -9.06 6.40
N PRO A 161 9.76 -10.01 7.03
CA PRO A 161 10.32 -11.28 7.45
C PRO A 161 10.87 -12.08 6.26
N GLY A 162 12.07 -12.65 6.40
CA GLY A 162 12.69 -13.47 5.38
C GLY A 162 13.29 -12.70 4.21
N VAL A 163 13.20 -11.38 4.18
CA VAL A 163 13.85 -10.51 3.21
C VAL A 163 15.22 -10.09 3.72
N ARG A 164 16.24 -10.28 2.91
CA ARG A 164 17.60 -9.85 3.16
C ARG A 164 18.08 -8.90 2.08
N MET A 165 18.42 -7.69 2.45
CA MET A 165 19.05 -6.73 1.55
C MET A 165 20.50 -7.14 1.26
N LEU A 166 20.94 -7.00 0.02
CA LEU A 166 22.30 -7.32 -0.41
C LEU A 166 23.25 -6.10 -0.34
N GLY A 167 22.70 -4.93 -0.09
CA GLY A 167 23.41 -3.69 0.17
C GLY A 167 22.75 -2.94 1.33
N PHE A 168 23.53 -2.13 2.01
CA PHE A 168 23.00 -1.25 3.06
C PHE A 168 22.84 0.14 2.49
N ASP A 169 21.68 0.74 2.72
CA ASP A 169 21.48 2.16 2.47
C ASP A 169 21.90 2.96 3.71
N VAL A 170 22.83 3.86 3.52
CA VAL A 170 23.30 4.79 4.56
C VAL A 170 22.88 6.19 4.13
N GLY A 171 21.91 6.76 4.85
CA GLY A 171 21.48 8.14 4.66
C GLY A 171 21.00 8.48 3.23
N GLY A 172 20.27 7.59 2.56
CA GLY A 172 19.77 7.84 1.21
C GLY A 172 20.80 7.58 0.10
N SER A 173 21.91 6.92 0.40
CA SER A 173 22.98 6.62 -0.58
C SER A 173 22.52 5.77 -1.75
N HIS A 174 21.49 4.98 -1.56
CA HIS A 174 20.87 4.12 -2.59
C HIS A 174 19.61 4.72 -3.22
N LYS A 175 19.29 5.97 -2.92
CA LYS A 175 18.12 6.65 -3.52
C LYS A 175 18.15 6.53 -5.03
N SER A 176 17.04 6.09 -5.62
CA SER A 176 16.90 5.80 -7.06
C SER A 176 17.93 4.80 -7.63
N GLN A 177 18.50 3.96 -6.81
CA GLN A 177 19.28 2.82 -7.25
C GLN A 177 18.54 1.54 -6.90
N GLN A 178 18.63 0.55 -7.79
CA GLN A 178 18.14 -0.77 -7.46
C GLN A 178 19.04 -1.38 -6.41
N THR A 179 18.46 -1.70 -5.27
CA THR A 179 19.14 -2.47 -4.24
C THR A 179 18.76 -3.93 -4.40
N GLY A 180 19.77 -4.79 -4.61
CA GLY A 180 19.52 -6.22 -4.69
C GLY A 180 19.03 -6.75 -3.35
N TYR A 181 18.06 -7.65 -3.42
CA TYR A 181 17.53 -8.32 -2.24
C TYR A 181 17.17 -9.78 -2.56
N GLU A 182 17.09 -10.58 -1.54
CA GLU A 182 16.61 -11.96 -1.61
C GLU A 182 15.50 -12.19 -0.60
N SER A 183 14.58 -13.05 -0.95
CA SER A 183 13.51 -13.50 -0.06
C SER A 183 13.60 -15.00 0.10
N PHE A 184 13.82 -15.46 1.33
CA PHE A 184 14.03 -16.88 1.64
C PHE A 184 15.05 -17.56 0.71
N GLY A 185 16.13 -16.84 0.33
CA GLY A 185 17.19 -17.34 -0.55
C GLY A 185 16.89 -17.21 -2.05
N VAL A 186 15.72 -16.77 -2.46
CA VAL A 186 15.36 -16.55 -3.86
C VAL A 186 15.76 -15.15 -4.30
N ARG A 187 16.53 -15.05 -5.39
CA ARG A 187 17.02 -13.79 -5.97
C ARG A 187 16.50 -13.62 -7.38
N ASN A 188 16.37 -12.36 -7.82
CA ASN A 188 16.06 -12.00 -9.22
C ASN A 188 14.77 -12.61 -9.77
N GLN A 189 13.90 -13.09 -8.91
CA GLN A 189 12.58 -13.65 -9.24
C GLN A 189 11.49 -12.98 -8.40
N ASN A 190 11.72 -11.72 -8.10
CA ASN A 190 10.80 -10.90 -7.34
C ASN A 190 9.84 -10.17 -8.29
N ARG A 191 8.73 -9.71 -7.74
CA ARG A 191 7.74 -8.96 -8.48
C ARG A 191 7.43 -7.65 -7.78
N VAL A 192 7.35 -6.58 -8.55
CA VAL A 192 6.98 -5.25 -8.07
C VAL A 192 5.74 -4.79 -8.83
N VAL A 193 4.67 -4.53 -8.09
CA VAL A 193 3.38 -4.13 -8.64
C VAL A 193 2.97 -2.81 -8.01
N THR A 194 2.62 -1.83 -8.83
CA THR A 194 2.17 -0.53 -8.39
C THR A 194 0.79 -0.23 -8.95
N ASP A 195 -0.17 0.05 -8.07
CA ASP A 195 -1.58 0.26 -8.43
C ASP A 195 -2.12 -0.82 -9.39
N GLY A 196 -1.72 -2.09 -9.13
CA GLY A 196 -2.12 -3.24 -9.95
C GLY A 196 -1.35 -3.38 -11.28
N VAL A 197 -0.42 -2.48 -11.60
CA VAL A 197 0.43 -2.56 -12.79
C VAL A 197 1.74 -3.24 -12.42
N ASP A 198 2.10 -4.29 -13.14
CA ASP A 198 3.40 -4.93 -13.00
C ASP A 198 4.50 -4.00 -13.54
N THR A 199 5.32 -3.52 -12.62
CA THR A 199 6.45 -2.63 -12.91
C THR A 199 7.80 -3.34 -12.73
N THR A 200 7.80 -4.67 -12.73
CA THR A 200 9.00 -5.49 -12.59
C THR A 200 9.86 -5.38 -13.84
N GLU A 201 11.13 -5.12 -13.70
CA GLU A 201 12.06 -5.25 -14.81
C GLU A 201 12.64 -6.68 -14.90
N GLY A 202 13.34 -6.99 -16.01
CA GLY A 202 13.86 -8.33 -16.29
C GLY A 202 14.86 -8.88 -15.26
N THR A 203 15.40 -8.05 -14.38
CA THR A 203 16.28 -8.44 -13.27
C THR A 203 15.52 -8.77 -11.98
N GLY A 204 14.19 -8.67 -11.97
CA GLY A 204 13.35 -8.87 -10.78
C GLY A 204 13.34 -7.68 -9.83
N GLY A 205 13.85 -6.54 -10.25
CA GLY A 205 13.78 -5.27 -9.53
C GLY A 205 12.64 -4.38 -10.02
N ALA A 206 12.51 -3.18 -9.45
CA ALA A 206 11.53 -2.20 -9.90
C ALA A 206 12.00 -1.49 -11.17
N GLY A 207 11.22 -1.53 -12.22
CA GLY A 207 11.46 -0.77 -13.45
C GLY A 207 11.13 0.72 -13.34
N ILE A 208 10.44 1.12 -12.29
CA ILE A 208 10.05 2.51 -12.02
C ILE A 208 10.40 2.86 -10.57
N TYR A 209 11.09 3.99 -10.39
CA TYR A 209 11.38 4.54 -9.07
C TYR A 209 10.32 5.54 -8.71
N GLN A 210 9.62 5.27 -7.62
CA GLN A 210 8.53 6.09 -7.15
C GLN A 210 8.95 6.92 -5.95
N ASP A 211 8.26 8.04 -5.79
CA ASP A 211 8.39 8.86 -4.61
C ASP A 211 7.87 8.10 -3.38
N PHE A 212 8.74 7.89 -2.40
CA PHE A 212 8.42 7.16 -1.17
C PHE A 212 7.20 7.74 -0.44
N PHE A 213 7.14 9.06 -0.35
CA PHE A 213 6.08 9.75 0.37
C PHE A 213 4.74 9.75 -0.37
N ALA A 214 4.73 9.41 -1.66
CA ALA A 214 3.50 9.28 -2.43
C ALA A 214 2.74 7.97 -2.16
N HIS A 215 3.34 6.99 -1.46
CA HIS A 215 2.68 5.73 -1.16
C HIS A 215 1.65 5.88 -0.04
N GLU A 216 0.46 5.34 -0.27
CA GLU A 216 -0.54 5.11 0.77
C GLU A 216 -0.23 3.84 1.55
N GLU A 217 0.20 2.80 0.83
CA GLU A 217 0.50 1.50 1.40
C GLU A 217 1.58 0.77 0.60
N VAL A 218 2.42 0.03 1.31
CA VAL A 218 3.36 -0.94 0.73
C VAL A 218 3.15 -2.27 1.42
N THR A 219 2.80 -3.30 0.66
CA THR A 219 2.67 -4.67 1.15
C THR A 219 3.77 -5.54 0.56
N VAL A 220 4.47 -6.26 1.41
CA VAL A 220 5.51 -7.22 1.02
C VAL A 220 5.01 -8.62 1.30
N SER A 221 4.83 -9.43 0.26
CA SER A 221 4.59 -10.87 0.38
C SER A 221 5.92 -11.58 0.19
N ALA A 222 6.51 -12.05 1.28
CA ALA A 222 7.84 -12.66 1.27
C ALA A 222 7.82 -14.15 0.90
N ALA A 223 6.72 -14.85 1.23
CA ALA A 223 6.50 -16.25 0.86
C ALA A 223 5.00 -16.58 0.87
N GLY A 224 4.63 -17.71 0.27
CA GLY A 224 3.24 -18.15 0.20
C GLY A 224 2.40 -17.32 -0.77
N GLY A 225 3.00 -16.88 -1.86
CA GLY A 225 2.33 -16.06 -2.88
C GLY A 225 1.05 -16.69 -3.42
N ASP A 226 0.18 -15.86 -3.97
CA ASP A 226 -1.03 -16.31 -4.66
C ASP A 226 -0.67 -17.16 -5.89
N VAL A 227 -1.55 -18.10 -6.26
CA VAL A 227 -1.39 -18.95 -7.45
C VAL A 227 -1.32 -18.16 -8.77
N THR A 228 -1.74 -16.90 -8.74
CA THR A 228 -1.60 -15.98 -9.88
C THR A 228 -0.19 -15.41 -10.01
N MET A 229 0.65 -15.56 -8.98
CA MET A 229 2.04 -15.11 -9.01
C MET A 229 2.90 -16.13 -9.75
N MET A 230 3.44 -15.72 -10.87
CA MET A 230 4.28 -16.59 -11.73
C MET A 230 5.72 -16.73 -11.24
N THR A 231 6.08 -16.12 -10.12
CA THR A 231 7.46 -16.11 -9.63
C THR A 231 7.53 -16.63 -8.18
N PRO A 232 8.55 -17.43 -7.84
CA PRO A 232 8.71 -17.98 -6.49
C PRO A 232 9.31 -16.99 -5.50
N GLY A 233 9.74 -15.80 -5.95
CA GLY A 233 10.31 -14.76 -5.10
C GLY A 233 9.26 -13.97 -4.34
N SER A 234 9.69 -12.91 -3.68
CA SER A 234 8.78 -11.98 -3.00
C SER A 234 8.03 -11.12 -4.00
N ALA A 235 6.83 -10.69 -3.60
CA ALA A 235 6.08 -9.66 -4.30
C ALA A 235 5.96 -8.42 -3.42
N VAL A 236 6.17 -7.27 -4.03
CA VAL A 236 5.97 -5.96 -3.44
C VAL A 236 4.80 -5.31 -4.14
N PHE A 237 3.78 -5.01 -3.40
CA PHE A 237 2.62 -4.26 -3.88
C PHE A 237 2.66 -2.88 -3.26
N SER A 238 2.50 -1.86 -4.07
CA SER A 238 2.42 -0.49 -3.61
C SER A 238 1.19 0.20 -4.18
N THR A 239 0.55 1.01 -3.35
CA THR A 239 -0.59 1.84 -3.74
C THR A 239 -0.20 3.29 -3.54
N ILE A 240 -0.46 4.11 -4.55
CA ILE A 240 -0.22 5.54 -4.48
C ILE A 240 -1.42 6.23 -3.82
N LYS A 241 -1.14 7.28 -3.04
CA LYS A 241 -2.17 8.11 -2.41
C LYS A 241 -3.15 8.65 -3.45
N SER A 242 -4.39 8.79 -3.04
CA SER A 242 -5.44 9.40 -3.85
C SER A 242 -6.02 10.63 -3.17
N GLY A 243 -6.71 11.47 -3.92
CA GLY A 243 -7.50 12.57 -3.37
C GLY A 243 -8.76 12.06 -2.67
N GLY A 244 -9.27 12.85 -1.74
CA GLY A 244 -10.51 12.59 -1.01
C GLY A 244 -11.37 13.84 -0.91
N ASN A 245 -12.40 13.81 -0.04
CA ASN A 245 -13.30 14.96 0.15
C ASN A 245 -12.67 16.10 0.97
N ASP A 246 -11.55 15.84 1.62
CA ASP A 246 -10.80 16.84 2.39
C ASP A 246 -9.44 17.08 1.74
N PHE A 247 -9.00 18.34 1.76
CA PHE A 247 -7.66 18.65 1.31
C PHE A 247 -6.62 18.13 2.30
N LYS A 248 -5.67 17.37 1.79
CA LYS A 248 -4.52 16.87 2.55
C LYS A 248 -3.24 17.27 1.81
N THR A 249 -2.21 17.55 2.55
CA THR A 249 -0.88 17.88 2.02
C THR A 249 0.18 17.33 2.94
N LEU A 250 1.29 16.88 2.37
CA LEU A 250 2.50 16.50 3.08
C LEU A 250 3.66 17.29 2.50
N GLN A 251 4.48 17.85 3.38
CA GLN A 251 5.73 18.50 3.04
C GLN A 251 6.85 17.79 3.82
N ASN A 252 7.86 17.33 3.11
CA ASN A 252 9.03 16.74 3.75
C ASN A 252 10.30 17.36 3.16
N LEU A 253 11.24 17.71 4.02
CA LEU A 253 12.57 18.14 3.64
C LEU A 253 13.58 17.35 4.47
N THR A 254 14.37 16.53 3.79
CA THR A 254 15.48 15.79 4.38
C THR A 254 16.78 16.38 3.86
N TRP A 255 17.71 16.66 4.76
CA TRP A 255 19.02 17.14 4.43
C TRP A 255 20.06 16.47 5.29
N GLN A 256 21.15 16.04 4.65
CA GLN A 256 22.28 15.41 5.30
C GLN A 256 23.56 16.01 4.73
N ASP A 257 24.47 16.36 5.60
CA ASP A 257 25.81 16.85 5.28
C ASP A 257 26.87 15.98 5.97
N GLY A 258 28.04 15.89 5.38
CA GLY A 258 29.15 15.14 5.94
C GLY A 258 29.55 15.54 7.35
N SER A 259 29.24 16.77 7.76
CA SER A 259 29.51 17.23 9.13
C SER A 259 28.62 16.58 10.19
N PHE A 260 27.53 15.95 9.78
CA PHE A 260 26.63 15.19 10.68
C PHE A 260 27.04 13.71 10.82
N VAL A 261 28.00 13.27 10.02
CA VAL A 261 28.47 11.88 10.04
C VAL A 261 29.56 11.75 11.11
N GLY A 262 29.32 10.86 12.07
CA GLY A 262 30.33 10.53 13.07
C GLY A 262 31.48 9.74 12.45
N ASP A 263 32.69 9.96 12.93
CA ASP A 263 33.86 9.13 12.59
C ASP A 263 33.92 7.93 13.54
N ASN A 264 33.77 6.74 12.97
CA ASN A 264 33.89 5.47 13.68
C ASN A 264 35.09 4.64 13.21
N ILE A 265 35.97 5.23 12.42
CA ILE A 265 37.20 4.59 11.94
C ILE A 265 38.33 4.90 12.90
N ASP A 266 38.62 3.96 13.79
CA ASP A 266 39.78 4.01 14.67
C ASP A 266 41.06 3.52 13.96
N ASP A 267 42.20 3.66 14.64
CA ASP A 267 43.49 3.24 14.10
C ASP A 267 43.57 1.73 13.79
N ASP A 268 42.86 0.89 14.52
CA ASP A 268 42.83 -0.55 14.29
C ASP A 268 41.99 -0.89 13.04
N THR A 269 40.86 -0.29 12.91
CA THR A 269 39.98 -0.43 11.74
C THR A 269 40.66 0.07 10.46
N SER A 270 41.36 1.21 10.56
CA SER A 270 42.14 1.78 9.47
C SER A 270 43.32 0.87 9.05
N ARG A 271 44.04 0.28 10.02
CA ARG A 271 45.11 -0.69 9.74
C ARG A 271 44.62 -1.96 9.06
N ARG A 272 43.36 -2.33 9.25
CA ARG A 272 42.70 -3.46 8.57
C ARG A 272 42.22 -3.11 7.13
N GLY A 273 42.49 -1.88 6.70
CA GLY A 273 42.14 -1.43 5.34
C GLY A 273 40.74 -0.84 5.16
N TYR A 274 40.03 -0.57 6.24
CA TYR A 274 38.75 0.12 6.18
C TYR A 274 39.00 1.64 6.13
N THR A 275 38.48 2.30 5.12
CA THR A 275 38.64 3.75 4.90
C THR A 275 37.41 4.56 5.23
N GLY A 276 36.34 3.89 5.69
CA GLY A 276 35.03 4.52 5.87
C GLY A 276 34.33 4.82 4.56
N GLN A 277 33.09 5.25 4.67
CA GLN A 277 32.35 5.77 3.52
C GLN A 277 32.68 7.28 3.38
N PRO A 278 32.89 7.78 2.16
CA PRO A 278 33.07 9.22 1.96
C PRO A 278 31.83 9.97 2.43
N ASN A 279 32.04 11.17 2.95
CA ASN A 279 30.97 12.04 3.38
C ASN A 279 29.98 12.29 2.25
N LEU A 280 28.76 11.83 2.41
CA LEU A 280 27.67 11.96 1.45
C LEU A 280 26.90 13.25 1.74
N ILE A 281 26.70 14.06 0.73
CA ILE A 281 25.72 15.15 0.77
C ILE A 281 24.44 14.62 0.12
N PHE A 282 23.37 14.62 0.87
CA PHE A 282 22.06 14.21 0.41
C PHE A 282 21.03 15.23 0.81
N TRP A 283 20.14 15.55 -0.09
CA TRP A 283 18.93 16.27 0.24
C TRP A 283 17.76 15.78 -0.60
N GLU A 284 16.58 15.83 -0.04
CA GLU A 284 15.33 15.47 -0.66
C GLU A 284 14.23 16.40 -0.22
N GLY A 285 13.50 16.94 -1.17
CA GLY A 285 12.30 17.72 -0.94
C GLY A 285 11.10 17.06 -1.59
N HIS A 286 10.08 16.77 -0.79
CA HIS A 286 8.81 16.24 -1.21
C HIS A 286 7.69 17.21 -0.89
N SER A 287 6.73 17.34 -1.80
CA SER A 287 5.50 18.09 -1.61
C SER A 287 4.36 17.37 -2.30
N ASP A 288 3.29 17.11 -1.57
CA ASP A 288 2.07 16.58 -2.17
C ASP A 288 0.83 17.37 -1.77
N ILE A 289 -0.20 17.25 -2.57
CA ILE A 289 -1.54 17.76 -2.30
C ILE A 289 -2.58 16.86 -2.94
N GLY A 290 -3.60 16.54 -2.17
CA GLY A 290 -4.78 15.83 -2.63
C GLY A 290 -6.05 16.46 -2.10
N GLY A 291 -7.14 16.34 -2.85
CA GLY A 291 -8.42 16.90 -2.43
C GLY A 291 -9.50 16.80 -3.49
N PRO A 292 -10.70 17.37 -3.22
CA PRO A 292 -11.81 17.32 -4.15
C PRO A 292 -11.70 18.42 -5.21
N VAL A 293 -11.85 18.06 -6.48
CA VAL A 293 -12.26 18.98 -7.54
C VAL A 293 -13.75 19.25 -7.42
N LYS A 294 -14.52 18.18 -7.16
CA LYS A 294 -15.94 18.23 -6.84
C LYS A 294 -16.23 17.17 -5.79
N ARG A 295 -16.68 17.59 -4.61
CA ARG A 295 -16.99 16.68 -3.50
C ARG A 295 -17.88 15.53 -3.94
N ASP A 296 -17.60 14.32 -3.46
CA ASP A 296 -18.30 13.06 -3.71
C ASP A 296 -18.31 12.60 -5.19
N ARG A 297 -17.51 13.26 -6.08
CA ARG A 297 -17.53 12.94 -7.51
C ARG A 297 -16.20 12.91 -8.19
N LEU A 298 -15.32 13.85 -7.87
CA LEU A 298 -14.05 13.99 -8.57
C LEU A 298 -12.99 14.52 -7.61
N TRP A 299 -11.90 13.80 -7.53
CA TRP A 299 -10.77 14.13 -6.69
C TRP A 299 -9.49 14.18 -7.52
N PHE A 300 -8.47 14.79 -6.97
CA PHE A 300 -7.14 14.80 -7.54
C PHE A 300 -6.11 14.52 -6.47
N TYR A 301 -4.96 14.02 -6.91
CA TYR A 301 -3.74 13.95 -6.13
C TYR A 301 -2.57 14.35 -7.03
N ALA A 302 -1.64 15.12 -6.49
CA ALA A 302 -0.41 15.53 -7.15
C ALA A 302 0.73 15.47 -6.14
N ALA A 303 1.86 14.92 -6.56
CA ALA A 303 3.08 14.86 -5.76
C ALA A 303 4.27 15.31 -6.62
N TYR A 304 5.22 15.98 -5.97
CA TYR A 304 6.49 16.35 -6.54
C TYR A 304 7.61 16.01 -5.57
N ASN A 305 8.59 15.28 -6.07
CA ASN A 305 9.79 14.94 -5.32
C ASN A 305 11.02 15.38 -6.11
N HIS A 306 11.97 15.96 -5.41
CA HIS A 306 13.29 16.25 -5.95
C HIS A 306 14.36 15.94 -4.92
N TYR A 307 15.43 15.31 -5.36
CA TYR A 307 16.55 14.96 -4.50
C TYR A 307 17.88 15.10 -5.24
N ALA A 308 18.95 15.26 -4.49
CA ALA A 308 20.31 15.19 -5.00
C ALA A 308 21.21 14.40 -4.06
N VAL A 309 22.09 13.61 -4.65
CA VAL A 309 23.11 12.82 -3.95
C VAL A 309 24.47 13.28 -4.49
N GLY A 310 25.29 13.78 -3.60
CA GLY A 310 26.67 14.20 -3.91
C GLY A 310 27.70 13.26 -3.29
N TRP A 311 28.57 12.69 -4.12
CA TRP A 311 29.72 11.94 -3.67
C TRP A 311 30.96 12.81 -3.78
N PRO A 312 31.74 13.00 -2.69
CA PRO A 312 33.02 13.65 -2.84
C PRO A 312 33.92 12.77 -3.72
N ILE A 313 34.41 13.36 -4.80
CA ILE A 313 35.40 12.69 -5.64
C ILE A 313 36.73 12.79 -4.89
N PRO A 314 37.34 11.67 -4.52
CA PRO A 314 38.69 11.73 -3.95
C PRO A 314 39.63 12.35 -4.97
N MET A 315 40.29 13.44 -4.57
CA MET A 315 41.33 14.09 -5.38
C MET A 315 42.64 13.29 -5.24
#